data_c0a25a947ce215abdd3f03cf11897567
#
_entry.id   c0a25a947ce215abdd3f03cf11897567
#
_cell.length_a   1.000
_cell.length_b   1.000
_cell.length_c   1.000
_cell.angle_alpha   90.00
_cell.angle_beta   90.00
_cell.angle_gamma   90.00
#
_symmetry.space_group_name_H-M   'P 1'
#
loop_
_entity.id
_entity.type
_entity.pdbx_description
1 polymer ?
#
loop_
_entity_poly.entity_id
_entity_poly.type
_entity_poly.pdbx_seq_one_letter_code
_entity_poly.pdbx_strand_id
1 'polypeptide(L)'
;MTTTTDAATNYLELKLLQHVFTSTAYTSPKSTLYLALATAVSDAEAGTFTEANFGSYARVKINGENTTQPYWVVANAGGTVTAKNNGEVSFPASSSGTNTITHVVLMDASSSGNALFIGNVTDRQILSGDIFRI
;
A
#
# COMPACT_ATOMS: atom_id res chain seq x y z
N MET A 1 -25.55 3.88 0.00
CA MET A 1 -24.42 3.65 -0.89
C MET A 1 -23.34 2.92 -0.10
N THR A 2 -22.93 1.76 -0.56
CA THR A 2 -21.81 1.03 0.04
C THR A 2 -20.52 1.63 -0.47
N THR A 3 -19.65 2.07 0.43
CA THR A 3 -18.31 2.54 0.08
C THR A 3 -17.39 1.32 0.01
N THR A 4 -16.70 1.12 -1.09
CA THR A 4 -15.66 0.10 -1.20
C THR A 4 -14.46 0.50 -0.36
N THR A 5 -14.06 -0.35 0.58
CA THR A 5 -12.91 -0.10 1.46
C THR A 5 -11.63 -0.80 1.01
N ASP A 6 -11.75 -1.71 0.05
CA ASP A 6 -10.64 -2.45 -0.58
C ASP A 6 -10.75 -2.33 -2.08
N ALA A 7 -9.74 -1.83 -2.75
CA ALA A 7 -9.76 -1.71 -4.20
C ALA A 7 -8.36 -1.54 -4.81
N ALA A 8 -8.23 -1.93 -6.09
CA ALA A 8 -7.32 -1.26 -6.99
C ALA A 8 -7.88 0.15 -7.25
N THR A 9 -7.03 1.16 -7.25
CA THR A 9 -7.51 2.52 -7.45
C THR A 9 -7.83 2.82 -8.92
N ASN A 10 -8.75 3.74 -9.17
CA ASN A 10 -9.04 4.25 -10.52
C ASN A 10 -7.79 4.74 -11.25
N TYR A 11 -6.80 5.27 -10.50
CA TYR A 11 -5.51 5.67 -11.08
C TYR A 11 -4.80 4.47 -11.71
N LEU A 12 -4.63 3.38 -10.96
CA LEU A 12 -3.96 2.18 -11.46
C LEU A 12 -4.73 1.54 -12.60
N GLU A 13 -6.04 1.41 -12.47
CA GLU A 13 -6.91 0.83 -13.50
C GLU A 13 -6.81 1.60 -14.81
N LEU A 14 -6.87 2.93 -14.76
CA LEU A 14 -6.71 3.78 -15.93
C LEU A 14 -5.35 3.56 -16.60
N LYS A 15 -4.26 3.51 -15.82
CA LYS A 15 -2.91 3.30 -16.34
C LYS A 15 -2.75 1.94 -17.01
N LEU A 16 -3.33 0.89 -16.43
CA LEU A 16 -3.30 -0.45 -16.99
C LEU A 16 -4.11 -0.54 -18.29
N LEU A 17 -5.32 0.01 -18.32
CA LEU A 17 -6.16 0.04 -19.52
C LEU A 17 -5.51 0.86 -20.64
N GLN A 18 -4.93 2.00 -20.33
CA GLN A 18 -4.17 2.79 -21.31
C GLN A 18 -2.98 2.00 -21.87
N HIS A 19 -2.25 1.29 -21.02
CA HIS A 19 -1.11 0.48 -21.43
C HIS A 19 -1.50 -0.67 -22.37
N VAL A 20 -2.65 -1.30 -22.12
CA VAL A 20 -3.14 -2.45 -22.91
C VAL A 20 -3.81 -2.01 -24.22
N PHE A 21 -4.62 -0.95 -24.20
CA PHE A 21 -5.51 -0.59 -25.31
C PHE A 21 -5.08 0.64 -26.10
N THR A 22 -4.04 1.35 -25.67
CA THR A 22 -3.55 2.54 -26.35
C THR A 22 -2.04 2.49 -26.51
N SER A 23 -1.46 3.51 -27.17
CA SER A 23 0.00 3.67 -27.26
C SER A 23 0.64 4.28 -25.99
N THR A 24 -0.15 4.54 -24.94
CA THR A 24 0.33 5.14 -23.71
C THR A 24 0.93 4.08 -22.80
N ALA A 25 2.27 4.06 -22.67
CA ALA A 25 2.96 3.13 -21.79
C ALA A 25 2.80 3.52 -20.32
N TYR A 26 2.56 2.54 -19.45
CA TYR A 26 2.68 2.69 -18.00
C TYR A 26 4.06 2.25 -17.54
N THR A 27 4.82 3.18 -17.01
CA THR A 27 6.15 2.86 -16.45
C THR A 27 5.96 2.15 -15.10
N SER A 28 6.49 0.94 -15.00
CA SER A 28 6.39 0.15 -13.76
C SER A 28 7.01 0.90 -12.57
N PRO A 29 6.28 1.09 -11.46
CA PRO A 29 6.79 1.74 -10.25
C PRO A 29 7.61 0.79 -9.36
N LYS A 30 8.11 -0.34 -9.88
CA LYS A 30 8.77 -1.42 -9.11
C LYS A 30 9.88 -0.95 -8.17
N SER A 31 10.57 0.13 -8.49
CA SER A 31 11.65 0.70 -7.66
C SER A 31 11.16 1.75 -6.66
N THR A 32 9.91 2.15 -6.73
CA THR A 32 9.32 3.23 -5.94
C THR A 32 8.03 2.79 -5.22
N LEU A 33 7.87 1.50 -4.98
CA LEU A 33 6.71 0.97 -4.24
C LEU A 33 6.93 1.10 -2.74
N TYR A 34 5.93 1.67 -2.06
CA TYR A 34 5.92 1.86 -0.62
C TYR A 34 4.59 1.41 -0.03
N LEU A 35 4.63 0.85 1.18
CA LEU A 35 3.42 0.67 1.99
C LEU A 35 3.24 1.87 2.92
N ALA A 36 2.03 2.38 2.94
CA ALA A 36 1.53 3.35 3.89
C ALA A 36 0.50 2.72 4.81
N LEU A 37 0.32 3.27 6.00
CA LEU A 37 -0.72 2.91 6.95
C LEU A 37 -1.81 3.97 6.92
N ALA A 38 -3.06 3.54 6.92
CA ALA A 38 -4.21 4.44 6.96
C ALA A 38 -5.04 4.24 8.24
N THR A 39 -5.52 5.34 8.76
CA THR A 39 -6.44 5.37 9.92
C THR A 39 -7.89 5.44 9.49
N ALA A 40 -8.15 5.85 8.26
CA ALA A 40 -9.47 5.88 7.65
C ALA A 40 -9.35 5.86 6.12
N VAL A 41 -10.34 5.30 5.46
CA VAL A 41 -10.49 5.33 4.01
C VAL A 41 -11.87 5.89 3.69
N SER A 42 -11.92 7.00 2.96
CA SER A 42 -13.17 7.61 2.53
C SER A 42 -13.64 7.09 1.17
N ASP A 43 -12.71 6.80 0.27
CA ASP A 43 -12.99 6.22 -1.04
C ASP A 43 -11.76 5.46 -1.54
N ALA A 44 -11.82 4.13 -1.51
CA ALA A 44 -10.71 3.28 -1.91
C ALA A 44 -10.46 3.34 -3.42
N GLU A 45 -11.50 3.42 -4.24
CA GLU A 45 -11.36 3.50 -5.70
C GLU A 45 -10.73 4.83 -6.13
N ALA A 46 -11.12 5.93 -5.48
CA ALA A 46 -10.47 7.21 -5.71
C ALA A 46 -9.07 7.33 -5.09
N GLY A 47 -8.66 6.36 -4.27
CA GLY A 47 -7.40 6.41 -3.55
C GLY A 47 -7.36 7.43 -2.43
N THR A 48 -8.53 7.76 -1.84
CA THR A 48 -8.65 8.79 -0.80
C THR A 48 -8.66 8.18 0.58
N PHE A 49 -7.67 8.51 1.38
CA PHE A 49 -7.49 7.97 2.73
C PHE A 49 -6.81 8.99 3.65
N THR A 50 -6.90 8.74 4.95
CA THR A 50 -6.16 9.49 5.98
C THR A 50 -4.95 8.66 6.38
N GLU A 51 -3.76 9.17 6.10
CA GLU A 51 -2.51 8.49 6.43
C GLU A 51 -2.22 8.58 7.94
N ALA A 52 -1.58 7.56 8.50
CA ALA A 52 -1.10 7.57 9.88
C ALA A 52 -0.11 8.70 10.13
N ASN A 53 -0.09 9.22 11.35
CA ASN A 53 0.72 10.37 11.72
C ASN A 53 1.37 10.25 13.11
N PHE A 54 1.49 9.03 13.64
CA PHE A 54 2.22 8.84 14.89
C PHE A 54 3.68 9.27 14.77
N GLY A 55 4.31 9.62 15.86
CA GLY A 55 5.71 10.08 15.85
C GLY A 55 6.64 9.02 15.25
N SER A 56 7.56 9.46 14.41
CA SER A 56 8.48 8.62 13.61
C SER A 56 7.82 7.83 12.47
N TYR A 57 6.53 8.03 12.19
CA TYR A 57 5.88 7.37 11.07
C TYR A 57 6.59 7.70 9.75
N ALA A 58 6.81 6.67 8.96
CA ALA A 58 7.26 6.78 7.57
C ALA A 58 6.74 5.58 6.78
N ARG A 59 6.47 5.77 5.51
CA ARG A 59 6.16 4.67 4.60
C ARG A 59 7.34 3.73 4.48
N VAL A 60 7.09 2.44 4.31
CA VAL A 60 8.13 1.42 4.17
C VAL A 60 8.23 0.97 2.73
N LYS A 61 9.45 1.02 2.18
CA LYS A 61 9.73 0.56 0.83
C LYS A 61 9.61 -0.96 0.73
N ILE A 62 8.92 -1.43 -0.30
CA ILE A 62 8.95 -2.84 -0.72
C ILE A 62 9.51 -2.89 -2.14
N ASN A 63 10.62 -3.60 -2.32
CA ASN A 63 11.28 -3.68 -3.62
C ASN A 63 10.46 -4.53 -4.60
N GLY A 64 10.26 -4.02 -5.80
CA GLY A 64 9.65 -4.78 -6.89
C GLY A 64 10.62 -5.71 -7.62
N GLU A 65 11.89 -5.70 -7.20
CA GLU A 65 12.93 -6.54 -7.75
C GLU A 65 13.40 -7.52 -6.68
N ASN A 66 13.36 -8.76 -6.96
CA ASN A 66 13.62 -9.93 -6.12
C ASN A 66 15.06 -10.00 -5.54
N THR A 67 15.60 -8.89 -5.07
CA THR A 67 17.02 -8.77 -4.68
C THR A 67 17.24 -8.56 -3.19
N THR A 68 16.32 -7.85 -2.50
CA THR A 68 16.48 -7.50 -1.08
C THR A 68 15.11 -7.50 -0.41
N GLN A 69 14.96 -8.27 0.66
CA GLN A 69 13.72 -8.33 1.45
C GLN A 69 13.45 -6.98 2.15
N PRO A 70 12.17 -6.59 2.33
CA PRO A 70 10.99 -7.21 1.73
C PRO A 70 10.85 -6.88 0.24
N TYR A 71 10.38 -7.84 -0.55
CA TYR A 71 10.09 -7.68 -1.98
C TYR A 71 8.76 -8.33 -2.37
N TRP A 72 8.23 -7.93 -3.53
CA TRP A 72 6.99 -8.51 -4.04
C TRP A 72 7.26 -9.81 -4.81
N VAL A 73 6.42 -10.80 -4.54
CA VAL A 73 6.34 -12.04 -5.34
C VAL A 73 4.99 -12.08 -6.03
N VAL A 74 5.03 -12.17 -7.36
CA VAL A 74 3.82 -12.39 -8.17
C VAL A 74 3.83 -13.83 -8.63
N ALA A 75 2.76 -14.54 -8.38
CA ALA A 75 2.63 -15.95 -8.72
C ALA A 75 1.23 -16.26 -9.26
N ASN A 76 1.16 -17.24 -10.16
CA ASN A 76 -0.07 -17.87 -10.59
C ASN A 76 -0.06 -19.33 -10.07
N ALA A 77 -0.97 -19.63 -9.17
CA ALA A 77 -1.11 -20.96 -8.59
C ALA A 77 -2.56 -21.41 -8.70
N GLY A 78 -2.80 -22.49 -9.46
CA GLY A 78 -4.13 -23.08 -9.63
C GLY A 78 -5.17 -22.12 -10.23
N GLY A 79 -4.74 -21.22 -11.11
CA GLY A 79 -5.62 -20.23 -11.75
C GLY A 79 -5.83 -18.95 -10.95
N THR A 80 -5.22 -18.84 -9.76
CA THR A 80 -5.25 -17.61 -8.95
C THR A 80 -3.92 -16.87 -9.08
N VAL A 81 -3.99 -15.62 -9.53
CA VAL A 81 -2.82 -14.72 -9.61
C VAL A 81 -2.78 -13.87 -8.36
N THR A 82 -1.65 -13.89 -7.67
CA THR A 82 -1.45 -13.13 -6.43
C THR A 82 -0.15 -12.35 -6.47
N ALA A 83 -0.15 -11.19 -5.79
CA ALA A 83 1.06 -10.48 -5.42
C ALA A 83 1.13 -10.42 -3.89
N LYS A 84 2.24 -10.85 -3.32
CA LYS A 84 2.46 -10.85 -1.87
C LYS A 84 3.87 -10.40 -1.52
N ASN A 85 4.04 -9.88 -0.32
CA ASN A 85 5.38 -9.57 0.20
C ASN A 85 6.10 -10.87 0.58
N ASN A 86 7.37 -10.94 0.26
CA ASN A 86 8.29 -11.94 0.78
C ASN A 86 9.20 -11.26 1.82
N GLY A 87 9.04 -11.67 3.04
CA GLY A 87 9.67 -11.04 4.19
C GLY A 87 8.74 -10.09 4.94
N GLU A 88 8.98 -9.96 6.24
CA GLU A 88 8.22 -9.06 7.11
C GLU A 88 8.42 -7.60 6.73
N VAL A 89 7.35 -6.85 6.70
CA VAL A 89 7.37 -5.39 6.56
C VAL A 89 7.16 -4.77 7.92
N SER A 90 8.19 -4.15 8.48
CA SER A 90 8.14 -3.48 9.77
C SER A 90 8.17 -1.97 9.58
N PHE A 91 7.17 -1.28 10.13
CA PHE A 91 7.14 0.18 10.17
C PHE A 91 8.01 0.71 11.32
N PRO A 92 8.47 1.97 11.26
CA PRO A 92 9.20 2.57 12.38
C PRO A 92 8.40 2.48 13.68
N ALA A 93 9.09 2.26 14.79
CA ALA A 93 8.46 2.28 16.10
C ALA A 93 7.87 3.67 16.40
N SER A 94 6.64 3.69 16.90
CA SER A 94 6.00 4.94 17.30
C SER A 94 6.78 5.61 18.41
N SER A 95 7.22 6.85 18.22
CA SER A 95 7.89 7.64 19.26
C SER A 95 6.89 8.46 20.10
N SER A 96 5.69 8.69 19.58
CA SER A 96 4.62 9.45 20.25
C SER A 96 3.30 9.35 19.50
N GLY A 97 2.24 9.77 20.16
CA GLY A 97 0.90 9.81 19.57
C GLY A 97 0.22 8.44 19.57
N THR A 98 -0.99 8.43 19.07
CA THR A 98 -1.84 7.23 18.98
C THR A 98 -2.56 7.24 17.66
N ASN A 99 -2.50 6.14 16.91
CA ASN A 99 -3.31 5.90 15.73
C ASN A 99 -3.98 4.52 15.82
N THR A 100 -5.19 4.40 15.28
CA THR A 100 -5.78 3.09 14.99
C THR A 100 -5.63 2.83 13.50
N ILE A 101 -4.85 1.83 13.14
CA ILE A 101 -4.62 1.44 11.75
C ILE A 101 -5.76 0.54 11.31
N THR A 102 -6.40 0.90 10.22
CA THR A 102 -7.55 0.17 9.65
C THR A 102 -7.25 -0.41 8.27
N HIS A 103 -6.30 0.20 7.53
CA HIS A 103 -5.95 -0.21 6.17
C HIS A 103 -4.45 -0.06 5.92
N VAL A 104 -3.97 -0.81 4.94
CA VAL A 104 -2.67 -0.59 4.30
C VAL A 104 -2.90 -0.09 2.88
N VAL A 105 -1.99 0.76 2.41
CA VAL A 105 -2.08 1.38 1.09
C VAL A 105 -0.76 1.18 0.35
N LEU A 106 -0.83 0.63 -0.86
CA LEU A 106 0.34 0.56 -1.74
C LEU A 106 0.45 1.87 -2.53
N MET A 107 1.57 2.56 -2.35
CA MET A 107 1.88 3.85 -2.96
C MET A 107 3.02 3.73 -3.97
N ASP A 108 3.05 4.61 -4.95
CA ASP A 108 4.14 4.71 -5.93
C ASP A 108 5.26 5.69 -5.53
N ALA A 109 5.21 6.25 -4.33
CA ALA A 109 6.19 7.21 -3.83
C ALA A 109 6.34 7.15 -2.31
N SER A 110 7.50 7.58 -1.78
CA SER A 110 7.79 7.66 -0.34
C SER A 110 6.98 8.75 0.38
N SER A 111 6.53 9.75 -0.34
CA SER A 111 5.66 10.83 0.13
C SER A 111 4.81 11.32 -1.02
N SER A 112 3.61 11.86 -0.75
CA SER A 112 2.67 12.21 -1.83
C SER A 112 2.45 11.03 -2.79
N GLY A 113 2.43 11.23 -4.11
CA GLY A 113 2.29 10.17 -5.10
C GLY A 113 0.86 9.63 -5.20
N ASN A 114 0.71 8.50 -5.87
CA ASN A 114 -0.58 7.89 -6.14
C ASN A 114 -0.75 6.60 -5.34
N ALA A 115 -1.94 6.40 -4.78
CA ALA A 115 -2.34 5.11 -4.25
C ALA A 115 -2.64 4.16 -5.42
N LEU A 116 -2.12 2.93 -5.32
CA LEU A 116 -2.32 1.89 -6.32
C LEU A 116 -3.36 0.86 -5.85
N PHE A 117 -3.20 0.40 -4.62
CA PHE A 117 -4.12 -0.54 -3.96
C PHE A 117 -4.39 -0.08 -2.54
N ILE A 118 -5.60 -0.28 -2.06
CA ILE A 118 -5.99 -0.12 -0.66
C ILE A 118 -6.54 -1.45 -0.17
N GLY A 119 -6.08 -1.91 0.98
CA GLY A 119 -6.53 -3.15 1.59
C GLY A 119 -6.84 -2.98 3.07
N ASN A 120 -7.97 -3.53 3.50
CA ASN A 120 -8.38 -3.58 4.90
C ASN A 120 -7.45 -4.50 5.70
N VAL A 121 -7.15 -4.14 6.92
CA VAL A 121 -6.48 -4.99 7.91
C VAL A 121 -7.32 -5.03 9.18
N THR A 122 -7.06 -6.02 10.05
CA THR A 122 -7.66 -6.01 11.38
C THR A 122 -7.23 -4.75 12.12
N ASP A 123 -8.18 -3.99 12.61
CA ASP A 123 -7.94 -2.73 13.32
C ASP A 123 -6.92 -2.93 14.44
N ARG A 124 -5.88 -2.11 14.44
CA ARG A 124 -4.85 -2.17 15.46
C ARG A 124 -4.48 -0.77 15.94
N GLN A 125 -4.62 -0.55 17.23
CA GLN A 125 -4.12 0.66 17.87
C GLN A 125 -2.60 0.60 18.00
N ILE A 126 -1.94 1.70 17.65
CA ILE A 126 -0.50 1.93 17.80
C ILE A 126 -0.31 2.99 18.88
N LEU A 127 0.39 2.61 19.94
CA LEU A 127 0.80 3.48 21.04
C LEU A 127 2.30 3.76 20.95
N SER A 128 2.79 4.68 21.76
CA SER A 128 4.24 4.96 21.84
C SER A 128 5.02 3.69 22.18
N GLY A 129 6.04 3.39 21.40
CA GLY A 129 6.85 2.17 21.49
C GLY A 129 6.38 1.01 20.62
N ASP A 130 5.15 1.03 20.11
CA ASP A 130 4.63 -0.03 19.26
C ASP A 130 5.23 -0.01 17.86
N ILE A 131 5.32 -1.21 17.27
CA ILE A 131 5.74 -1.42 15.88
C ILE A 131 4.60 -2.12 15.15
N PHE A 132 4.16 -1.57 14.02
CA PHE A 132 3.24 -2.24 13.11
C PHE A 132 4.04 -3.14 12.16
N ARG A 133 3.60 -4.39 12.00
CA ARG A 133 4.23 -5.39 11.12
C ARG A 133 3.19 -6.11 10.28
N ILE A 134 3.60 -6.42 9.05
CA ILE A 134 2.82 -7.23 8.08
C ILE A 134 3.68 -8.39 7.61
#